data_acb2c115c44b4e89f30d98381206e552
#
_entry.id   acb2c115c44b4e89f30d98381206e552
#
_cell.length_a   1.000
_cell.length_b   1.000
_cell.length_c   1.000
_cell.angle_alpha   90.00
_cell.angle_beta   90.00
_cell.angle_gamma   90.00
#
_symmetry.space_group_name_H-M   'P 1'
#
loop_
_entity.id
_entity.type
_entity.pdbx_description
1 polymer ?
#
loop_
_entity_poly.entity_id
_entity_poly.type
_entity_poly.pdbx_seq_one_letter_code
_entity_poly.pdbx_strand_id
1 'polypeptide(L)'
;MVRLDRGYVEVSGADAEDFLERMVSNEVASLERGEARSALLLTAKGRIISPLRVVRTEADSFVLVTDTSALAEPTAASLRAARFAAKCEIDPRAWEGFVQLGSEPEPIAFPTNDYGVEAWESWREAPAEGADPQELEPLRIEAGTPAWGKELDDSILPAEAGLDRTHISFTKGCFPGQEPIARLRHRGHVNRRLRRIEVPAAQPGDEIVWNDKVVGRVTSAVEGHALGYVRSEVPDDGVVTVGGSQARMRPA
;
A
#
# COMPACT_ATOMS: atom_id res chain seq x y z
N MET A 1 13.59 10.14 13.43
CA MET A 1 13.33 8.75 12.99
C MET A 1 12.09 8.27 13.71
N VAL A 2 11.10 7.78 12.99
CA VAL A 2 9.82 7.28 13.54
C VAL A 2 9.76 5.77 13.32
N ARG A 3 9.32 5.03 14.34
CA ARG A 3 9.17 3.58 14.27
C ARG A 3 7.90 3.23 13.47
N LEU A 4 7.96 2.18 12.66
CA LEU A 4 6.84 1.70 11.85
C LEU A 4 6.40 0.31 12.28
N ASP A 5 5.10 0.05 12.25
CA ASP A 5 4.57 -1.31 12.30
C ASP A 5 4.64 -1.91 10.90
N ARG A 6 5.76 -2.54 10.55
CA ARG A 6 5.97 -3.23 9.27
C ARG A 6 6.24 -4.72 9.50
N GLY A 7 5.81 -5.54 8.57
CA GLY A 7 6.22 -6.94 8.52
C GLY A 7 7.28 -7.14 7.44
N TYR A 8 8.13 -8.13 7.63
CA TYR A 8 9.23 -8.43 6.74
C TYR A 8 9.22 -9.90 6.35
N VAL A 9 9.34 -10.18 5.06
CA VAL A 9 9.50 -11.53 4.53
C VAL A 9 10.71 -11.54 3.61
N GLU A 10 11.75 -12.25 3.99
CA GLU A 10 12.91 -12.47 3.13
C GLU A 10 12.62 -13.59 2.14
N VAL A 11 12.95 -13.38 0.88
CA VAL A 11 12.88 -14.36 -0.20
C VAL A 11 14.24 -14.44 -0.86
N SER A 12 14.91 -15.60 -0.74
CA SER A 12 16.28 -15.78 -1.21
C SER A 12 16.49 -17.09 -1.92
N GLY A 13 17.42 -17.15 -2.86
CA GLY A 13 17.82 -18.33 -3.60
C GLY A 13 17.79 -18.14 -5.12
N ALA A 14 18.36 -19.11 -5.84
CA ALA A 14 18.62 -19.02 -7.27
C ALA A 14 17.39 -18.67 -8.13
N ASP A 15 16.19 -19.03 -7.69
CA ASP A 15 14.96 -18.76 -8.43
C ASP A 15 14.12 -17.62 -7.79
N ALA A 16 14.65 -16.88 -6.79
CA ALA A 16 13.90 -15.89 -6.04
C ALA A 16 13.36 -14.76 -6.92
N GLU A 17 14.18 -14.21 -7.83
CA GLU A 17 13.80 -13.17 -8.78
C GLU A 17 12.66 -13.63 -9.69
N ASP A 18 12.84 -14.76 -10.38
CA ASP A 18 11.86 -15.29 -11.34
C ASP A 18 10.55 -15.71 -10.62
N PHE A 19 10.67 -16.24 -9.40
CA PHE A 19 9.53 -16.57 -8.58
C PHE A 19 8.72 -15.32 -8.20
N LEU A 20 9.38 -14.30 -7.64
CA LEU A 20 8.72 -13.04 -7.27
C LEU A 20 8.15 -12.31 -8.48
N GLU A 21 8.90 -12.30 -9.62
CA GLU A 21 8.40 -11.71 -10.87
C GLU A 21 7.06 -12.31 -11.32
N ARG A 22 6.83 -13.60 -11.06
CA ARG A 22 5.56 -14.29 -11.37
C ARG A 22 4.50 -14.15 -10.28
N MET A 23 4.86 -13.80 -9.05
CA MET A 23 3.93 -13.80 -7.91
C MET A 23 3.34 -12.44 -7.59
N VAL A 24 4.09 -11.36 -7.79
CA VAL A 24 3.64 -10.01 -7.43
C VAL A 24 3.20 -9.20 -8.64
N SER A 25 2.37 -8.20 -8.43
CA SER A 25 1.70 -7.45 -9.50
C SER A 25 2.59 -6.45 -10.24
N ASN A 26 3.79 -6.15 -9.73
CA ASN A 26 4.70 -5.19 -10.35
C ASN A 26 6.05 -5.84 -10.70
N GLU A 27 6.82 -5.17 -11.53
CA GLU A 27 8.09 -5.64 -12.06
C GLU A 27 9.16 -5.73 -10.96
N VAL A 28 9.85 -6.85 -10.86
CA VAL A 28 10.90 -7.11 -9.87
C VAL A 28 12.26 -7.32 -10.53
N ALA A 29 12.27 -7.94 -11.71
CA ALA A 29 13.51 -8.31 -12.41
C ALA A 29 14.41 -7.12 -12.76
N SER A 30 13.85 -5.91 -12.93
CA SER A 30 14.60 -4.69 -13.24
C SER A 30 15.12 -3.94 -12.01
N LEU A 31 14.85 -4.43 -10.79
CA LEU A 31 15.38 -3.78 -9.58
C LEU A 31 16.89 -3.96 -9.46
N GLU A 32 17.59 -2.89 -9.18
CA GLU A 32 18.96 -2.94 -8.74
C GLU A 32 19.07 -3.13 -7.22
N ARG A 33 20.25 -3.49 -6.73
CA ARG A 33 20.49 -3.64 -5.30
C ARG A 33 20.21 -2.33 -4.55
N GLY A 34 19.41 -2.40 -3.49
CA GLY A 34 18.96 -1.24 -2.72
C GLY A 34 17.71 -0.56 -3.28
N GLU A 35 17.29 -0.90 -4.49
CA GLU A 35 16.06 -0.37 -5.04
C GLU A 35 14.82 -1.08 -4.47
N ALA A 36 13.73 -0.32 -4.41
CA ALA A 36 12.43 -0.79 -3.95
C ALA A 36 11.33 -0.51 -4.98
N ARG A 37 10.35 -1.39 -5.03
CA ARG A 37 9.16 -1.20 -5.87
C ARG A 37 7.88 -1.61 -5.15
N SER A 38 6.89 -0.73 -5.22
CA SER A 38 5.55 -1.03 -4.71
C SER A 38 4.88 -2.10 -5.57
N ALA A 39 4.32 -3.09 -4.93
CA ALA A 39 3.61 -4.20 -5.58
C ALA A 39 2.44 -4.68 -4.70
N LEU A 40 1.63 -5.57 -5.24
CA LEU A 40 0.58 -6.26 -4.51
C LEU A 40 0.79 -7.77 -4.63
N LEU A 41 0.59 -8.48 -3.55
CA LEU A 41 0.29 -9.90 -3.60
C LEU A 41 -1.24 -10.05 -3.68
N LEU A 42 -1.73 -10.78 -4.68
CA LEU A 42 -3.14 -10.82 -5.01
C LEU A 42 -3.67 -12.25 -5.03
N THR A 43 -4.95 -12.40 -4.73
CA THR A 43 -5.69 -13.62 -5.01
C THR A 43 -5.95 -13.75 -6.51
N ALA A 44 -6.28 -14.95 -7.00
CA ALA A 44 -6.71 -15.17 -8.40
C ALA A 44 -7.94 -14.32 -8.80
N LYS A 45 -8.71 -13.82 -7.84
CA LYS A 45 -9.85 -12.91 -8.07
C LYS A 45 -9.45 -11.43 -8.10
N GLY A 46 -8.16 -11.09 -7.99
CA GLY A 46 -7.64 -9.72 -7.98
C GLY A 46 -7.88 -8.96 -6.67
N ARG A 47 -8.17 -9.67 -5.56
CA ARG A 47 -8.28 -9.08 -4.22
C ARG A 47 -6.91 -9.00 -3.57
N ILE A 48 -6.70 -7.97 -2.75
CA ILE A 48 -5.42 -7.73 -2.09
C ILE A 48 -5.23 -8.75 -0.95
N ILE A 49 -4.12 -9.49 -0.99
CA ILE A 49 -3.63 -10.29 0.13
C ILE A 49 -2.72 -9.41 0.98
N SER A 50 -1.79 -8.71 0.33
CA SER A 50 -0.87 -7.80 0.99
C SER A 50 -0.38 -6.71 0.03
N PRO A 51 -0.43 -5.44 0.41
CA PRO A 51 0.39 -4.40 -0.18
C PRO A 51 1.86 -4.64 0.18
N LEU A 52 2.77 -4.41 -0.76
CA LEU A 52 4.20 -4.74 -0.60
C LEU A 52 5.09 -3.61 -1.09
N ARG A 53 6.25 -3.47 -0.44
CA ARG A 53 7.47 -2.92 -1.05
C ARG A 53 8.42 -4.10 -1.26
N VAL A 54 8.78 -4.37 -2.51
CA VAL A 54 9.78 -5.38 -2.86
C VAL A 54 11.12 -4.68 -2.94
N VAL A 55 12.03 -5.00 -2.04
CA VAL A 55 13.38 -4.41 -1.97
C VAL A 55 14.40 -5.47 -2.37
N ARG A 56 15.25 -5.18 -3.37
CA ARG A 56 16.35 -6.08 -3.73
C ARG A 56 17.53 -5.81 -2.82
N THR A 57 17.91 -6.79 -2.01
CA THR A 57 19.03 -6.67 -1.06
C THR A 57 20.33 -7.21 -1.63
N GLU A 58 20.27 -8.31 -2.37
CA GLU A 58 21.41 -8.93 -3.07
C GLU A 58 20.95 -9.47 -4.45
N ALA A 59 21.87 -10.06 -5.20
CA ALA A 59 21.60 -10.58 -6.53
C ALA A 59 20.43 -11.58 -6.58
N ASP A 60 20.32 -12.43 -5.57
CA ASP A 60 19.34 -13.50 -5.41
C ASP A 60 18.54 -13.39 -4.09
N SER A 61 18.47 -12.19 -3.50
CA SER A 61 17.79 -11.95 -2.22
C SER A 61 16.96 -10.68 -2.26
N PHE A 62 15.72 -10.81 -1.75
CA PHE A 62 14.73 -9.75 -1.70
C PHE A 62 14.08 -9.70 -0.33
N VAL A 63 13.68 -8.52 0.10
CA VAL A 63 12.86 -8.31 1.28
C VAL A 63 11.52 -7.73 0.85
N LEU A 64 10.45 -8.42 1.22
CA LEU A 64 9.10 -7.93 1.07
C LEU A 64 8.70 -7.21 2.35
N VAL A 65 8.51 -5.91 2.27
CA VAL A 65 8.03 -5.09 3.37
C VAL A 65 6.52 -4.97 3.25
N THR A 66 5.79 -5.46 4.25
CA THR A 66 4.33 -5.42 4.29
C THR A 66 3.83 -4.20 5.06
N ASP A 67 2.60 -3.81 4.82
CA ASP A 67 2.00 -2.58 5.38
C ASP A 67 1.87 -2.63 6.91
N THR A 68 1.67 -3.81 7.48
CA THR A 68 1.70 -4.06 8.94
C THR A 68 2.41 -5.37 9.26
N SER A 69 2.92 -5.50 10.49
CA SER A 69 3.57 -6.73 10.96
C SER A 69 2.65 -7.96 10.88
N ALA A 70 1.35 -7.78 11.06
CA ALA A 70 0.35 -8.83 10.98
C ALA A 70 0.26 -9.50 9.59
N LEU A 71 0.73 -8.84 8.53
CA LEU A 71 0.71 -9.37 7.16
C LEU A 71 1.92 -10.23 6.80
N ALA A 72 2.99 -10.26 7.62
CA ALA A 72 4.21 -11.00 7.30
C ALA A 72 3.94 -12.50 7.11
N GLU A 73 3.32 -13.15 8.08
CA GLU A 73 3.06 -14.59 8.00
C GLU A 73 2.01 -14.95 6.92
N PRO A 74 0.86 -14.24 6.78
CA PRO A 74 -0.06 -14.46 5.65
C PRO A 74 0.61 -14.33 4.28
N THR A 75 1.50 -13.34 4.11
CA THR A 75 2.28 -13.14 2.89
C THR A 75 3.21 -14.32 2.63
N ALA A 76 4.01 -14.71 3.62
CA ALA A 76 4.93 -15.85 3.52
C ALA A 76 4.17 -17.16 3.25
N ALA A 77 3.07 -17.41 3.95
CA ALA A 77 2.24 -18.60 3.74
C ALA A 77 1.68 -18.69 2.31
N SER A 78 1.18 -17.55 1.79
CA SER A 78 0.67 -17.49 0.41
C SER A 78 1.77 -17.79 -0.62
N LEU A 79 2.97 -17.21 -0.44
CA LEU A 79 4.11 -17.45 -1.33
C LEU A 79 4.61 -18.89 -1.23
N ARG A 80 4.73 -19.44 -0.02
CA ARG A 80 5.15 -20.84 0.20
C ARG A 80 4.17 -21.82 -0.48
N ALA A 81 2.88 -21.56 -0.41
CA ALA A 81 1.86 -22.39 -1.06
C ALA A 81 2.00 -22.41 -2.60
N ALA A 82 2.53 -21.34 -3.19
CA ALA A 82 2.75 -21.20 -4.65
C ALA A 82 4.17 -21.55 -5.10
N ARG A 83 5.10 -21.85 -4.18
CA ARG A 83 6.52 -22.03 -4.49
C ARG A 83 6.81 -23.26 -5.39
N PHE A 84 6.03 -24.33 -5.24
CA PHE A 84 6.23 -25.61 -5.96
C PHE A 84 7.70 -26.05 -5.99
N ALA A 85 8.32 -26.04 -7.18
CA ALA A 85 9.70 -26.47 -7.40
C ALA A 85 10.72 -25.33 -7.43
N ALA A 86 10.32 -24.09 -7.20
CA ALA A 86 11.24 -22.95 -7.20
C ALA A 86 12.27 -23.09 -6.06
N LYS A 87 13.54 -22.89 -6.40
CA LYS A 87 14.67 -22.97 -5.48
C LYS A 87 14.86 -21.65 -4.76
N CYS A 88 13.91 -21.31 -3.90
CA CYS A 88 13.99 -20.16 -3.02
C CYS A 88 13.47 -20.49 -1.62
N GLU A 89 13.98 -19.81 -0.63
CA GLU A 89 13.53 -19.83 0.76
C GLU A 89 12.66 -18.61 1.01
N ILE A 90 11.66 -18.72 1.89
CA ILE A 90 10.68 -17.66 2.18
C ILE A 90 10.49 -17.61 3.68
N ASP A 91 11.08 -16.60 4.32
CA ASP A 91 11.18 -16.54 5.77
C ASP A 91 10.71 -15.19 6.33
N PRO A 92 9.65 -15.16 7.18
CA PRO A 92 9.33 -13.99 7.97
C PRO A 92 10.48 -13.62 8.90
N ARG A 93 10.75 -12.31 9.01
CA ARG A 93 11.81 -11.76 9.86
C ARG A 93 11.22 -10.85 10.93
N ALA A 94 11.71 -10.99 12.15
CA ALA A 94 11.32 -10.17 13.29
C ALA A 94 12.18 -8.88 13.37
N TRP A 95 12.19 -8.10 12.28
CA TRP A 95 12.91 -6.84 12.20
C TRP A 95 12.00 -5.66 12.58
N GLU A 96 12.61 -4.56 12.99
CA GLU A 96 11.91 -3.32 13.28
C GLU A 96 12.06 -2.32 12.14
N GLY A 97 10.94 -1.71 11.74
CA GLY A 97 10.87 -0.71 10.69
C GLY A 97 11.01 0.71 11.20
N PHE A 98 11.60 1.55 10.39
CA PHE A 98 11.77 2.97 10.67
C PHE A 98 11.57 3.80 9.41
N VAL A 99 11.09 5.03 9.60
CA VAL A 99 11.11 6.06 8.56
C VAL A 99 11.85 7.29 9.06
N GLN A 100 12.60 7.88 8.16
CA GLN A 100 13.22 9.18 8.34
C GLN A 100 12.69 10.15 7.29
N LEU A 101 12.23 11.30 7.73
CA LEU A 101 11.82 12.39 6.85
C LEU A 101 13.05 13.24 6.49
N GLY A 102 13.15 13.65 5.24
CA GLY A 102 14.25 14.47 4.72
C GLY A 102 15.39 13.64 4.13
N SER A 103 16.53 13.57 4.81
CA SER A 103 17.73 12.92 4.28
C SER A 103 17.69 11.40 4.39
N GLU A 104 18.35 10.72 3.46
CA GLU A 104 18.54 9.27 3.46
C GLU A 104 19.28 8.81 4.73
N PRO A 105 18.74 7.84 5.48
CA PRO A 105 19.44 7.25 6.62
C PRO A 105 20.42 6.17 6.17
N GLU A 106 21.51 5.95 6.92
CA GLU A 106 22.39 4.79 6.72
C GLU A 106 22.05 3.67 7.72
N PRO A 107 22.33 2.38 7.37
CA PRO A 107 23.07 1.87 6.22
C PRO A 107 22.24 1.45 4.99
N ILE A 108 21.01 1.03 5.13
CA ILE A 108 20.18 0.57 4.02
C ILE A 108 18.79 1.21 4.16
N ALA A 109 18.42 2.00 3.17
CA ALA A 109 17.12 2.63 3.13
C ALA A 109 16.61 2.67 1.69
N PHE A 110 15.31 2.75 1.53
CA PHE A 110 14.66 2.95 0.24
C PHE A 110 13.66 4.11 0.33
N PRO A 111 13.49 4.88 -0.75
CA PRO A 111 12.59 6.01 -0.75
C PRO A 111 11.13 5.57 -0.64
N THR A 112 10.33 6.37 0.05
CA THR A 112 8.87 6.21 0.11
C THR A 112 8.16 7.52 -0.16
N ASN A 113 7.01 7.45 -0.84
CA ASN A 113 6.15 8.60 -1.11
C ASN A 113 4.90 8.63 -0.22
N ASP A 114 4.84 7.74 0.79
CA ASP A 114 3.65 7.51 1.59
C ASP A 114 3.21 8.73 2.42
N TYR A 115 4.09 9.69 2.60
CA TYR A 115 3.89 10.85 3.48
C TYR A 115 3.80 12.18 2.73
N GLY A 116 3.84 12.17 1.39
CA GLY A 116 3.79 13.40 0.58
C GLY A 116 5.01 14.32 0.70
N VAL A 117 6.02 13.87 1.42
CA VAL A 117 7.31 14.54 1.61
C VAL A 117 8.42 13.54 1.34
N GLU A 118 9.64 14.03 1.11
CA GLU A 118 10.81 13.17 0.97
C GLU A 118 11.00 12.34 2.24
N ALA A 119 10.97 11.02 2.10
CA ALA A 119 11.06 10.09 3.21
C ALA A 119 11.76 8.80 2.77
N TRP A 120 12.44 8.16 3.72
CA TRP A 120 13.18 6.94 3.52
C TRP A 120 12.78 5.91 4.57
N GLU A 121 12.41 4.72 4.13
CA GLU A 121 12.16 3.58 5.02
C GLU A 121 13.41 2.71 5.13
N SER A 122 13.64 2.19 6.33
CA SER A 122 14.72 1.26 6.64
C SER A 122 14.26 0.24 7.69
N TRP A 123 15.06 -0.80 7.91
CA TRP A 123 14.81 -1.77 8.97
C TRP A 123 16.10 -2.12 9.72
N ARG A 124 15.94 -2.67 10.92
CA ARG A 124 17.03 -3.14 11.78
C ARG A 124 16.67 -4.50 12.37
N GLU A 125 17.68 -5.34 12.53
CA GLU A 125 17.53 -6.66 13.16
C GLU A 125 17.42 -6.56 14.68
N ALA A 126 18.03 -5.53 15.27
CA ALA A 126 18.00 -5.26 16.71
C ALA A 126 17.01 -4.15 17.05
N PRO A 127 16.34 -4.23 18.21
CA PRO A 127 15.48 -3.15 18.69
C PRO A 127 16.19 -1.81 18.73
N ALA A 128 15.51 -0.75 18.30
CA ALA A 128 16.01 0.62 18.36
C ALA A 128 14.89 1.58 18.80
N GLU A 129 15.29 2.69 19.42
CA GLU A 129 14.35 3.74 19.82
C GLU A 129 13.87 4.51 18.58
N GLY A 130 12.60 4.91 18.59
CA GLY A 130 11.98 5.74 17.56
C GLY A 130 10.74 6.42 18.12
N ALA A 131 10.35 7.54 17.50
CA ALA A 131 9.11 8.24 17.81
C ALA A 131 7.87 7.39 17.45
N ASP A 132 6.71 7.79 17.95
CA ASP A 132 5.45 7.10 17.74
C ASP A 132 5.02 7.18 16.27
N PRO A 133 4.60 6.06 15.63
CA PRO A 133 4.03 6.05 14.27
C PRO A 133 2.84 7.01 14.10
N GLN A 134 2.10 7.33 15.15
CA GLN A 134 0.97 8.26 15.09
C GLN A 134 1.38 9.66 14.62
N GLU A 135 2.64 10.06 14.79
CA GLU A 135 3.16 11.34 14.28
C GLU A 135 3.12 11.44 12.75
N LEU A 136 3.09 10.30 12.05
CA LEU A 136 3.04 10.24 10.58
C LEU A 136 1.61 10.24 10.02
N GLU A 137 0.62 10.00 10.87
CA GLU A 137 -0.77 9.85 10.42
C GLU A 137 -1.32 11.10 9.69
N PRO A 138 -1.05 12.34 10.16
CA PRO A 138 -1.44 13.53 9.41
C PRO A 138 -0.83 13.59 8.01
N LEU A 139 0.47 13.30 7.89
CA LEU A 139 1.18 13.30 6.61
C LEU A 139 0.62 12.24 5.66
N ARG A 140 0.37 11.03 6.17
CA ARG A 140 -0.22 9.93 5.38
C ARG A 140 -1.60 10.31 4.82
N ILE A 141 -2.47 10.87 5.67
CA ILE A 141 -3.82 11.27 5.27
C ILE A 141 -3.77 12.41 4.26
N GLU A 142 -2.92 13.40 4.48
CA GLU A 142 -2.73 14.52 3.56
C GLU A 142 -2.14 14.06 2.21
N ALA A 143 -1.22 13.09 2.22
CA ALA A 143 -0.70 12.46 1.01
C ALA A 143 -1.75 11.64 0.24
N GLY A 144 -2.79 11.17 0.92
CA GLY A 144 -3.81 10.28 0.34
C GLY A 144 -3.43 8.82 0.35
N THR A 145 -2.42 8.44 1.12
CA THR A 145 -1.92 7.07 1.16
C THR A 145 -2.83 6.16 1.97
N PRO A 146 -3.39 5.09 1.38
CA PRO A 146 -4.20 4.13 2.10
C PRO A 146 -3.35 3.25 3.04
N ALA A 147 -3.93 2.83 4.17
CA ALA A 147 -3.31 1.93 5.13
C ALA A 147 -4.13 0.66 5.33
N TRP A 148 -3.45 -0.47 5.58
CA TRP A 148 -4.10 -1.73 5.91
C TRP A 148 -4.86 -1.65 7.23
N GLY A 149 -6.08 -2.19 7.24
CA GLY A 149 -6.97 -2.13 8.41
C GLY A 149 -7.75 -0.82 8.54
N LYS A 150 -7.48 0.18 7.66
CA LYS A 150 -8.22 1.45 7.58
C LYS A 150 -8.89 1.58 6.22
N GLU A 151 -8.12 1.88 5.18
CA GLU A 151 -8.59 1.98 3.80
C GLU A 151 -8.47 0.67 3.03
N LEU A 152 -7.55 -0.21 3.43
CA LEU A 152 -7.26 -1.47 2.75
C LEU A 152 -7.65 -2.68 3.61
N ASP A 153 -8.28 -3.65 2.95
CA ASP A 153 -8.54 -4.99 3.44
C ASP A 153 -8.65 -5.98 2.25
N ASP A 154 -8.97 -7.23 2.53
CA ASP A 154 -9.13 -8.29 1.53
C ASP A 154 -10.38 -8.13 0.64
N SER A 155 -11.26 -7.18 0.92
CA SER A 155 -12.45 -6.86 0.12
C SER A 155 -12.21 -5.78 -0.93
N ILE A 156 -11.14 -4.98 -0.79
CA ILE A 156 -10.85 -3.83 -1.65
C ILE A 156 -10.22 -4.28 -2.97
N LEU A 157 -10.65 -3.65 -4.06
CA LEU A 157 -9.98 -3.77 -5.36
C LEU A 157 -8.87 -2.72 -5.47
N PRO A 158 -7.70 -3.05 -6.03
CA PRO A 158 -6.61 -2.08 -6.20
C PRO A 158 -7.05 -0.75 -6.81
N ALA A 159 -7.91 -0.78 -7.82
CA ALA A 159 -8.42 0.40 -8.50
C ALA A 159 -9.39 1.26 -7.65
N GLU A 160 -10.01 0.70 -6.60
CA GLU A 160 -10.81 1.48 -5.66
C GLU A 160 -9.91 2.39 -4.80
N ALA A 161 -8.75 1.87 -4.41
CA ALA A 161 -7.76 2.58 -3.59
C ALA A 161 -6.70 3.35 -4.41
N GLY A 162 -6.79 3.36 -5.75
CA GLY A 162 -5.82 4.02 -6.62
C GLY A 162 -4.48 3.28 -6.79
N LEU A 163 -4.34 2.08 -6.21
CA LEU A 163 -3.11 1.30 -6.21
C LEU A 163 -2.78 0.70 -7.60
N ASP A 164 -3.74 0.63 -8.49
CA ASP A 164 -3.54 0.14 -9.87
C ASP A 164 -2.59 1.03 -10.68
N ARG A 165 -2.36 2.27 -10.26
CA ARG A 165 -1.46 3.23 -10.92
C ARG A 165 0.01 3.10 -10.48
N THR A 166 0.24 2.65 -9.27
CA THR A 166 1.57 2.64 -8.64
C THR A 166 2.08 1.24 -8.31
N HIS A 167 1.19 0.30 -8.03
CA HIS A 167 1.53 -1.03 -7.55
C HIS A 167 1.39 -2.13 -8.61
N ILE A 168 0.92 -1.81 -9.83
CA ILE A 168 0.65 -2.80 -10.85
C ILE A 168 1.35 -2.43 -12.17
N SER A 169 2.18 -3.33 -12.70
CA SER A 169 2.67 -3.26 -14.07
C SER A 169 1.67 -3.98 -14.99
N PHE A 170 1.25 -3.28 -16.04
CA PHE A 170 0.40 -3.85 -17.09
C PHE A 170 1.18 -4.33 -18.32
N THR A 171 2.49 -4.21 -18.26
CA THR A 171 3.42 -4.58 -19.35
C THR A 171 4.28 -5.80 -19.02
N LYS A 172 4.37 -6.17 -17.74
CA LYS A 172 5.08 -7.38 -17.30
C LYS A 172 4.36 -8.67 -17.66
N GLY A 173 5.01 -9.81 -17.43
CA GLY A 173 4.44 -11.15 -17.55
C GLY A 173 3.25 -11.42 -16.62
N CYS A 174 2.65 -12.59 -16.75
CA CYS A 174 1.46 -12.96 -15.98
C CYS A 174 1.75 -13.08 -14.47
N PHE A 175 0.79 -12.65 -13.66
CA PHE A 175 0.77 -12.80 -12.20
C PHE A 175 -0.65 -13.14 -11.70
N PRO A 176 -0.82 -13.73 -10.49
CA PRO A 176 -2.12 -14.05 -9.94
C PRO A 176 -3.03 -12.81 -9.84
N GLY A 177 -4.28 -12.93 -10.32
CA GLY A 177 -5.24 -11.84 -10.29
C GLY A 177 -5.15 -10.81 -11.42
N GLN A 178 -4.20 -10.96 -12.36
CA GLN A 178 -4.04 -10.02 -13.47
C GLN A 178 -5.30 -9.93 -14.36
N GLU A 179 -5.96 -11.07 -14.67
CA GLU A 179 -7.09 -11.07 -15.59
C GLU A 179 -8.27 -10.20 -15.14
N PRO A 180 -8.81 -10.36 -13.89
CA PRO A 180 -9.90 -9.50 -13.43
C PRO A 180 -9.51 -8.03 -13.35
N ILE A 181 -8.24 -7.72 -13.00
CA ILE A 181 -7.74 -6.33 -12.94
C ILE A 181 -7.65 -5.73 -14.37
N ALA A 182 -7.09 -6.45 -15.33
CA ALA A 182 -7.03 -6.01 -16.71
C ALA A 182 -8.44 -5.80 -17.30
N ARG A 183 -9.38 -6.70 -17.01
CA ARG A 183 -10.78 -6.56 -17.42
C ARG A 183 -11.41 -5.30 -16.83
N LEU A 184 -11.20 -5.03 -15.54
CA LEU A 184 -11.69 -3.84 -14.89
C LEU A 184 -11.14 -2.57 -15.54
N ARG A 185 -9.85 -2.52 -15.83
CA ARG A 185 -9.18 -1.40 -16.49
C ARG A 185 -9.70 -1.11 -17.89
N HIS A 186 -9.94 -2.16 -18.69
CA HIS A 186 -10.29 -1.99 -20.12
C HIS A 186 -11.79 -1.85 -20.38
N ARG A 187 -12.64 -2.46 -19.57
CA ARG A 187 -14.08 -2.57 -19.83
C ARG A 187 -14.97 -2.30 -18.63
N GLY A 188 -14.37 -1.95 -17.50
CA GLY A 188 -15.07 -1.76 -16.25
C GLY A 188 -14.88 -0.37 -15.66
N HIS A 189 -15.55 -0.16 -14.55
CA HIS A 189 -15.35 0.96 -13.65
C HIS A 189 -15.51 0.46 -12.22
N VAL A 190 -14.88 1.12 -11.28
CA VAL A 190 -15.12 0.87 -9.85
C VAL A 190 -16.34 1.67 -9.41
N ASN A 191 -17.11 1.12 -8.48
CA ASN A 191 -18.30 1.78 -7.96
C ASN A 191 -17.97 2.91 -6.98
N ARG A 192 -16.79 2.85 -6.37
CA ARG A 192 -16.28 3.82 -5.40
C ARG A 192 -14.78 4.02 -5.58
N ARG A 193 -14.28 5.15 -5.11
CA ARG A 193 -12.85 5.47 -5.10
C ARG A 193 -12.46 6.10 -3.78
N LEU A 194 -11.24 5.82 -3.34
CA LEU A 194 -10.64 6.55 -2.23
C LEU A 194 -10.42 8.01 -2.63
N ARG A 195 -10.76 8.93 -1.72
CA ARG A 195 -10.63 10.38 -1.91
C ARG A 195 -9.96 11.01 -0.73
N ARG A 196 -9.15 12.02 -1.00
CA ARG A 196 -8.74 13.01 0.00
C ARG A 196 -9.85 14.03 0.15
N ILE A 197 -10.12 14.43 1.36
CA ILE A 197 -11.21 15.33 1.71
C ILE A 197 -10.64 16.44 2.58
N GLU A 198 -10.72 17.66 2.07
CA GLU A 198 -10.37 18.86 2.81
C GLU A 198 -11.61 19.31 3.61
N VAL A 199 -11.57 19.16 4.92
CA VAL A 199 -12.70 19.42 5.82
C VAL A 199 -12.20 19.91 7.16
N PRO A 200 -12.83 20.94 7.80
CA PRO A 200 -12.35 21.49 9.07
C PRO A 200 -12.27 20.47 10.19
N ALA A 201 -13.24 19.56 10.27
CA ALA A 201 -13.28 18.47 11.24
C ALA A 201 -14.07 17.29 10.66
N ALA A 202 -13.56 16.07 10.89
CA ALA A 202 -14.22 14.83 10.56
C ALA A 202 -13.76 13.71 11.50
N GLN A 203 -14.52 12.65 11.57
CA GLN A 203 -14.18 11.44 12.32
C GLN A 203 -14.36 10.20 11.42
N PRO A 204 -13.58 9.13 11.64
CA PRO A 204 -13.84 7.85 10.98
C PRO A 204 -15.27 7.39 11.20
N GLY A 205 -15.94 7.02 10.11
CA GLY A 205 -17.36 6.63 10.13
C GLY A 205 -18.34 7.73 9.73
N ASP A 206 -17.92 9.02 9.69
CA ASP A 206 -18.76 10.11 9.25
C ASP A 206 -19.28 9.89 7.83
N GLU A 207 -20.55 10.23 7.60
CA GLU A 207 -21.16 10.13 6.30
C GLU A 207 -20.69 11.26 5.38
N ILE A 208 -20.38 10.89 4.13
CA ILE A 208 -20.09 11.83 3.06
C ILE A 208 -21.39 12.00 2.25
N VAL A 209 -21.91 13.21 2.21
CA VAL A 209 -23.21 13.53 1.59
C VAL A 209 -23.01 14.42 0.37
N TRP A 210 -23.64 14.06 -0.74
CA TRP A 210 -23.68 14.83 -1.97
C TRP A 210 -25.09 14.85 -2.54
N ASN A 211 -25.61 16.03 -2.84
CA ASN A 211 -27.02 16.22 -3.30
C ASN A 211 -28.03 15.47 -2.40
N ASP A 212 -27.94 15.67 -1.09
CA ASP A 212 -28.79 15.07 -0.06
C ASP A 212 -28.77 13.53 0.00
N LYS A 213 -27.77 12.91 -0.60
CA LYS A 213 -27.57 11.44 -0.57
C LYS A 213 -26.24 11.09 0.06
N VAL A 214 -26.24 10.04 0.87
CA VAL A 214 -25.00 9.43 1.38
C VAL A 214 -24.30 8.73 0.23
N VAL A 215 -23.12 9.22 -0.11
CA VAL A 215 -22.28 8.72 -1.21
C VAL A 215 -21.01 8.04 -0.73
N GLY A 216 -20.71 8.07 0.56
CA GLY A 216 -19.51 7.47 1.10
C GLY A 216 -19.40 7.60 2.61
N ARG A 217 -18.24 7.16 3.12
CA ARG A 217 -17.87 7.28 4.54
C ARG A 217 -16.39 7.62 4.69
N VAL A 218 -16.08 8.41 5.71
CA VAL A 218 -14.72 8.69 6.15
C VAL A 218 -14.10 7.44 6.76
N THR A 219 -12.86 7.13 6.39
CA THR A 219 -12.08 6.01 6.91
C THR A 219 -11.00 6.46 7.89
N SER A 220 -10.33 7.56 7.58
CA SER A 220 -9.32 8.19 8.43
C SER A 220 -9.51 9.69 8.44
N ALA A 221 -9.21 10.36 9.56
CA ALA A 221 -9.31 11.80 9.67
C ALA A 221 -8.29 12.38 10.65
N VAL A 222 -7.84 13.59 10.33
CA VAL A 222 -7.06 14.50 11.18
C VAL A 222 -7.61 15.90 11.00
N GLU A 223 -7.14 16.87 11.78
CA GLU A 223 -7.54 18.26 11.62
C GLU A 223 -7.27 18.74 10.18
N GLY A 224 -8.28 19.26 9.51
CA GLY A 224 -8.20 19.77 8.13
C GLY A 224 -8.31 18.73 7.03
N HIS A 225 -8.06 17.45 7.27
CA HIS A 225 -7.97 16.41 6.24
C HIS A 225 -8.61 15.08 6.66
N ALA A 226 -9.21 14.40 5.67
CA ALA A 226 -9.73 13.06 5.85
C ALA A 226 -9.50 12.21 4.59
N LEU A 227 -9.56 10.89 4.75
CA LEU A 227 -9.70 9.92 3.68
C LEU A 227 -11.08 9.26 3.77
N GLY A 228 -11.63 8.88 2.62
CA GLY A 228 -12.89 8.14 2.58
C GLY A 228 -13.18 7.56 1.21
N TYR A 229 -13.93 6.47 1.21
CA TYR A 229 -14.44 5.90 -0.04
C TYR A 229 -15.72 6.63 -0.46
N VAL A 230 -15.72 7.13 -1.69
CA VAL A 230 -16.83 7.89 -2.27
C VAL A 230 -17.26 7.24 -3.58
N ARG A 231 -18.57 7.18 -3.85
CA ARG A 231 -19.13 6.66 -5.10
C ARG A 231 -18.55 7.38 -6.29
N SER A 232 -18.23 6.62 -7.34
CA SER A 232 -17.57 7.14 -8.56
C SER A 232 -18.43 8.11 -9.37
N GLU A 233 -19.73 8.22 -9.09
CA GLU A 233 -20.63 9.21 -9.69
C GLU A 233 -20.37 10.66 -9.23
N VAL A 234 -19.71 10.83 -8.07
CA VAL A 234 -19.34 12.14 -7.54
C VAL A 234 -18.09 12.64 -8.25
N PRO A 235 -18.09 13.87 -8.83
CA PRO A 235 -16.92 14.42 -9.51
C PRO A 235 -15.68 14.48 -8.60
N ASP A 236 -14.49 14.37 -9.19
CA ASP A 236 -13.22 14.33 -8.45
C ASP A 236 -12.93 15.60 -7.63
N ASP A 237 -13.45 16.74 -8.08
CA ASP A 237 -13.38 18.07 -7.43
C ASP A 237 -14.71 18.46 -6.76
N GLY A 238 -15.61 17.49 -6.55
CA GLY A 238 -16.93 17.71 -6.01
C GLY A 238 -16.91 18.33 -4.61
N VAL A 239 -17.88 19.20 -4.34
CA VAL A 239 -18.14 19.72 -3.00
C VAL A 239 -19.17 18.80 -2.34
N VAL A 240 -18.82 18.30 -1.17
CA VAL A 240 -19.64 17.37 -0.36
C VAL A 240 -19.85 17.96 1.04
N THR A 241 -20.71 17.34 1.81
CA THR A 241 -20.89 17.63 3.25
C THR A 241 -20.39 16.45 4.05
N VAL A 242 -19.57 16.72 5.07
CA VAL A 242 -19.04 15.73 6.02
C VAL A 242 -19.20 16.30 7.43
N GLY A 243 -19.82 15.55 8.34
CA GLY A 243 -20.05 16.00 9.72
C GLY A 243 -20.82 17.35 9.81
N GLY A 244 -21.65 17.66 8.82
CA GLY A 244 -22.37 18.94 8.73
C GLY A 244 -21.57 20.11 8.16
N SER A 245 -20.29 19.92 7.85
CA SER A 245 -19.40 20.93 7.27
C SER A 245 -19.21 20.71 5.77
N GLN A 246 -19.12 21.81 5.01
CA GLN A 246 -18.77 21.74 3.60
C GLN A 246 -17.30 21.28 3.43
N ALA A 247 -17.07 20.38 2.52
CA ALA A 247 -15.78 19.77 2.26
C ALA A 247 -15.49 19.67 0.76
N ARG A 248 -14.21 19.72 0.39
CA ARG A 248 -13.73 19.54 -0.98
C ARG A 248 -13.04 18.21 -1.13
N MET A 249 -13.32 17.52 -2.23
CA MET A 249 -12.64 16.27 -2.57
C MET A 249 -11.46 16.52 -3.51
N ARG A 250 -10.49 15.60 -3.43
CA ARG A 250 -9.36 15.43 -4.34
C ARG A 250 -9.13 13.94 -4.60
N PRO A 251 -8.56 13.54 -5.74
CA PRO A 251 -8.04 12.18 -5.90
C PRO A 251 -7.02 11.86 -4.81
N ALA A 252 -7.06 10.62 -4.29
CA ALA A 252 -6.04 10.09 -3.40
C ALA A 252 -4.83 9.60 -4.20
#